data_b8eca564f244167a0c8e05d17fc72a33
#
_entry.id   b8eca564f244167a0c8e05d17fc72a33
#
_cell.length_a   1.000
_cell.length_b   1.000
_cell.length_c   1.000
_cell.angle_alpha   90.00
_cell.angle_beta   90.00
_cell.angle_gamma   90.00
#
_symmetry.space_group_name_H-M   'P 1'
#
loop_
_entity.id
_entity.type
_entity.pdbx_description
1 polymer ?
#
loop_
_entity_poly.entity_id
_entity_poly.type
_entity_poly.pdbx_seq_one_letter_code
_entity_poly.pdbx_strand_id
1 'polypeptide(L)'
;MSHTGSNNEKVDGDSEILLELLNVVHENSDLTQRSMANQLGIALGLANTYLKRCIRKGYIKVGQIPSNRYSYYLTPTGFTEKSRLTAEYLSSSFNFFRRAKAQCLESLRYARARNWNRLCLVGVSDLAEVYALCSLDHKIELV
;
A
#
# COMPACT_ATOMS: atom_id res chain seq x y z
N MET A 1 -16.14 -4.88 25.17
CA MET A 1 -14.66 -4.78 25.06
C MET A 1 -14.23 -5.50 23.82
N SER A 2 -13.96 -4.77 22.81
CA SER A 2 -13.87 -5.26 21.43
C SER A 2 -12.43 -5.28 20.96
N HIS A 3 -11.84 -6.47 20.86
CA HIS A 3 -10.64 -6.76 20.10
C HIS A 3 -10.98 -6.95 18.60
N THR A 4 -11.38 -5.88 17.92
CA THR A 4 -11.70 -5.95 16.49
C THR A 4 -10.62 -5.25 15.60
N GLY A 5 -9.54 -4.71 16.17
CA GLY A 5 -8.50 -3.98 15.42
C GLY A 5 -7.43 -4.85 14.78
N SER A 6 -7.12 -6.03 15.32
CA SER A 6 -5.95 -6.81 14.94
C SER A 6 -6.09 -7.64 13.66
N ASN A 7 -7.30 -7.96 13.22
CA ASN A 7 -7.49 -8.79 12.03
C ASN A 7 -7.50 -7.98 10.73
N ASN A 8 -7.90 -6.73 10.77
CA ASN A 8 -7.98 -5.89 9.57
C ASN A 8 -6.60 -5.40 9.11
N GLU A 9 -5.71 -5.04 10.04
CA GLU A 9 -4.34 -4.63 9.72
C GLU A 9 -3.48 -5.78 9.15
N LYS A 10 -3.69 -7.01 9.63
CA LYS A 10 -3.00 -8.20 9.09
C LYS A 10 -3.47 -8.56 7.68
N VAL A 11 -4.74 -8.39 7.38
CA VAL A 11 -5.31 -8.68 6.06
C VAL A 11 -4.83 -7.62 5.05
N ASP A 12 -4.74 -6.36 5.44
CA ASP A 12 -4.23 -5.28 4.60
C ASP A 12 -2.75 -5.49 4.24
N GLY A 13 -1.89 -5.76 5.22
CA GLY A 13 -0.47 -6.00 4.97
C GLY A 13 -0.19 -7.25 4.11
N ASP A 14 -1.00 -8.30 4.26
CA ASP A 14 -0.91 -9.53 3.44
C ASP A 14 -1.28 -9.23 1.97
N SER A 15 -2.30 -8.44 1.75
CA SER A 15 -2.76 -8.01 0.42
C SER A 15 -1.78 -7.07 -0.26
N GLU A 16 -1.16 -6.16 0.48
CA GLU A 16 -0.14 -5.25 -0.05
C GLU A 16 1.10 -6.00 -0.52
N ILE A 17 1.63 -6.91 0.30
CA ILE A 17 2.80 -7.72 -0.07
C ILE A 17 2.48 -8.58 -1.31
N LEU A 18 1.28 -9.16 -1.35
CA LEU A 18 0.84 -9.95 -2.50
C LEU A 18 0.78 -9.10 -3.77
N LEU A 19 0.19 -7.91 -3.70
CA LEU A 19 0.10 -6.97 -4.83
C LEU A 19 1.49 -6.56 -5.31
N GLU A 20 2.39 -6.19 -4.41
CA GLU A 20 3.77 -5.83 -4.76
C GLU A 20 4.52 -7.00 -5.41
N LEU A 21 4.36 -8.22 -4.90
CA LEU A 21 4.99 -9.39 -5.51
C LEU A 21 4.49 -9.61 -6.96
N LEU A 22 3.19 -9.48 -7.19
CA LEU A 22 2.63 -9.60 -8.54
C LEU A 22 3.13 -8.48 -9.46
N ASN A 23 3.30 -7.25 -8.95
CA ASN A 23 3.89 -6.14 -9.70
C ASN A 23 5.35 -6.42 -10.09
N VAL A 24 6.17 -6.82 -9.12
CA VAL A 24 7.59 -7.12 -9.33
C VAL A 24 7.80 -8.23 -10.36
N VAL A 25 6.99 -9.29 -10.31
CA VAL A 25 7.03 -10.39 -11.28
C VAL A 25 6.55 -9.93 -12.67
N HIS A 26 5.56 -9.05 -12.72
CA HIS A 26 5.07 -8.49 -13.99
C HIS A 26 6.13 -7.63 -14.70
N GLU A 27 6.86 -6.84 -13.94
CA GLU A 27 7.87 -5.92 -14.47
C GLU A 27 9.15 -6.63 -14.92
N ASN A 28 9.51 -7.72 -14.24
CA ASN A 28 10.74 -8.44 -14.54
C ASN A 28 10.60 -9.95 -14.28
N SER A 29 10.69 -10.73 -15.32
CA SER A 29 10.61 -12.20 -15.25
C SER A 29 11.88 -12.90 -14.76
N ASP A 30 13.03 -12.22 -14.81
CA ASP A 30 14.35 -12.80 -14.53
C ASP A 30 14.83 -12.57 -13.09
N LEU A 31 13.92 -12.25 -12.20
CA LEU A 31 14.21 -11.99 -10.79
C LEU A 31 14.58 -13.26 -10.03
N THR A 32 15.62 -13.16 -9.21
CA THR A 32 15.90 -14.16 -8.19
C THR A 32 14.99 -13.96 -6.97
N GLN A 33 14.78 -15.03 -6.20
CA GLN A 33 14.01 -14.93 -4.96
C GLN A 33 14.61 -13.92 -3.97
N ARG A 34 15.94 -13.80 -3.93
CA ARG A 34 16.64 -12.80 -3.11
C ARG A 34 16.38 -11.38 -3.61
N SER A 35 16.39 -11.17 -4.91
CA SER A 35 16.06 -9.86 -5.49
C SER A 35 14.61 -9.47 -5.22
N MET A 36 13.67 -10.41 -5.32
CA MET A 36 12.28 -10.19 -4.94
C MET A 36 12.14 -9.77 -3.48
N ALA A 37 12.80 -10.50 -2.57
CA ALA A 37 12.77 -10.19 -1.14
C ALA A 37 13.31 -8.78 -0.85
N ASN A 38 14.41 -8.39 -1.52
CA ASN A 38 14.99 -7.05 -1.38
C ASN A 38 14.04 -5.96 -1.90
N GLN A 39 13.41 -6.16 -3.05
CA GLN A 39 12.46 -5.19 -3.62
C GLN A 39 11.20 -5.04 -2.76
N LEU A 40 10.73 -6.14 -2.18
CA LEU A 40 9.59 -6.16 -1.27
C LEU A 40 9.93 -5.65 0.14
N GLY A 41 11.22 -5.49 0.46
CA GLY A 41 11.65 -5.09 1.81
C GLY A 41 11.31 -6.11 2.90
N ILE A 42 11.26 -7.40 2.56
CA ILE A 42 10.92 -8.50 3.48
C ILE A 42 12.00 -9.56 3.52
N ALA A 43 11.93 -10.42 4.52
CA ALA A 43 12.86 -11.56 4.66
C ALA A 43 12.68 -12.57 3.51
N LEU A 44 13.79 -13.19 3.09
CA LEU A 44 13.81 -14.17 1.99
C LEU A 44 12.82 -15.34 2.22
N GLY A 45 12.73 -15.85 3.44
CA GLY A 45 11.80 -16.94 3.78
C GLY A 45 10.34 -16.52 3.62
N LEU A 46 10.01 -15.28 3.95
CA LEU A 46 8.66 -14.74 3.76
C LEU A 46 8.35 -14.53 2.29
N ALA A 47 9.27 -13.95 1.52
CA ALA A 47 9.12 -13.80 0.07
C ALA A 47 8.87 -15.15 -0.61
N ASN A 48 9.60 -16.19 -0.22
CA ASN A 48 9.41 -17.54 -0.73
C ASN A 48 8.03 -18.12 -0.38
N THR A 49 7.53 -17.84 0.81
CA THR A 49 6.20 -18.29 1.23
C THR A 49 5.11 -17.67 0.35
N TYR A 50 5.19 -16.37 0.08
CA TYR A 50 4.26 -15.68 -0.82
C TYR A 50 4.39 -16.17 -2.27
N LEU A 51 5.61 -16.35 -2.76
CA LEU A 51 5.87 -16.84 -4.11
C LEU A 51 5.27 -18.24 -4.32
N LYS A 52 5.53 -19.18 -3.40
CA LYS A 52 4.95 -20.53 -3.43
C LYS A 52 3.42 -20.52 -3.39
N ARG A 53 2.84 -19.63 -2.58
CA ARG A 53 1.39 -19.44 -2.50
C ARG A 53 0.83 -18.95 -3.84
N CYS A 54 1.48 -17.97 -4.49
CA CYS A 54 1.09 -17.46 -5.80
C CYS A 54 1.18 -18.54 -6.90
N ILE A 55 2.23 -19.34 -6.89
CA ILE A 55 2.39 -20.46 -7.83
C ILE A 55 1.29 -21.49 -7.62
N ARG A 56 1.03 -21.89 -6.38
CA ARG A 56 -0.03 -22.87 -6.05
C ARG A 56 -1.43 -22.37 -6.42
N LYS A 57 -1.69 -21.07 -6.30
CA LYS A 57 -2.95 -20.45 -6.71
C LYS A 57 -3.07 -20.18 -8.21
N GLY A 58 -2.01 -20.45 -8.98
CA GLY A 58 -1.99 -20.23 -10.41
C GLY A 58 -1.86 -18.77 -10.83
N TYR A 59 -1.38 -17.88 -9.95
CA TYR A 59 -1.12 -16.47 -10.28
C TYR A 59 0.22 -16.28 -10.96
N ILE A 60 1.20 -17.09 -10.61
CA ILE A 60 2.56 -17.06 -11.16
C ILE A 60 2.89 -18.43 -11.74
N LYS A 61 3.47 -18.44 -12.94
CA LYS A 61 4.03 -19.59 -13.60
C LYS A 61 5.55 -19.54 -13.52
N VAL A 62 6.16 -20.68 -13.19
CA VAL A 62 7.62 -20.84 -13.18
C VAL A 62 8.06 -21.42 -14.53
N GLY A 63 9.00 -20.73 -15.17
CA GLY A 63 9.75 -21.24 -16.32
C GLY A 63 11.18 -21.60 -15.92
N GLN A 64 11.80 -22.50 -16.64
CA GLN A 64 13.21 -22.84 -16.50
C GLN A 64 13.97 -22.32 -17.71
N ILE A 65 14.98 -21.49 -17.48
CA ILE A 65 15.88 -21.00 -18.52
C ILE A 65 17.10 -21.93 -18.60
N PRO A 66 17.72 -22.11 -19.80
CA PRO A 66 18.82 -23.06 -20.04
C PRO A 66 20.03 -22.96 -19.10
N SER A 67 20.19 -21.90 -18.32
CA SER A 67 21.31 -21.70 -17.39
C SER A 67 21.01 -22.09 -15.92
N ASN A 68 20.14 -23.05 -15.68
CA ASN A 68 19.65 -23.43 -14.34
C ASN A 68 19.01 -22.27 -13.55
N ARG A 69 18.48 -21.27 -14.25
CA ARG A 69 17.74 -20.15 -13.67
C ARG A 69 16.25 -20.41 -13.77
N TYR A 70 15.53 -19.95 -12.76
CA TYR A 70 14.08 -19.87 -12.80
C TYR A 70 13.65 -18.51 -13.33
N SER A 71 12.63 -18.49 -14.16
CA SER A 71 11.92 -17.30 -14.57
C SER A 71 10.48 -17.37 -14.03
N TYR A 72 9.93 -16.22 -13.70
CA TYR A 72 8.61 -16.11 -13.11
C TYR A 72 7.74 -15.23 -13.99
N TYR A 73 6.55 -15.71 -14.33
CA TYR A 73 5.63 -15.02 -15.23
C TYR A 73 4.27 -14.91 -14.59
N LEU A 74 3.63 -13.78 -14.79
CA LEU A 74 2.25 -13.58 -14.38
C LEU A 74 1.32 -14.31 -15.34
N THR A 75 0.42 -15.14 -14.80
CA THR A 75 -0.62 -15.83 -15.58
C THR A 75 -1.80 -14.87 -15.84
N PRO A 76 -2.73 -15.18 -16.77
CA PRO A 76 -3.98 -14.42 -16.91
C PRO A 76 -4.78 -14.31 -15.61
N THR A 77 -4.83 -15.39 -14.81
CA THR A 77 -5.43 -15.38 -13.47
C THR A 77 -4.67 -14.44 -12.51
N GLY A 78 -3.33 -14.41 -12.61
CA GLY A 78 -2.49 -13.49 -11.85
C GLY A 78 -2.74 -12.03 -12.23
N PHE A 79 -2.93 -11.72 -13.50
CA PHE A 79 -3.32 -10.38 -13.96
C PHE A 79 -4.67 -9.93 -13.40
N THR A 80 -5.66 -10.84 -13.39
CA THR A 80 -6.98 -10.57 -12.80
C THR A 80 -6.86 -10.28 -11.31
N GLU A 81 -6.10 -11.10 -10.57
CA GLU A 81 -5.90 -10.89 -9.14
C GLU A 81 -5.13 -9.60 -8.84
N LYS A 82 -4.09 -9.28 -9.62
CA LYS A 82 -3.36 -8.02 -9.51
C LYS A 82 -4.30 -6.83 -9.70
N SER A 83 -5.18 -6.87 -10.71
CA SER A 83 -6.14 -5.79 -10.97
C SER A 83 -7.14 -5.64 -9.83
N ARG A 84 -7.63 -6.74 -9.26
CA ARG A 84 -8.53 -6.75 -8.11
C ARG A 84 -7.88 -6.12 -6.88
N LEU A 85 -6.67 -6.53 -6.55
CA LEU A 85 -5.90 -6.00 -5.42
C LEU A 85 -5.56 -4.51 -5.60
N THR A 86 -5.24 -4.09 -6.83
CA THR A 86 -5.00 -2.68 -7.15
C THR A 86 -6.25 -1.84 -6.91
N ALA A 87 -7.42 -2.32 -7.34
CA ALA A 87 -8.69 -1.64 -7.11
C ALA A 87 -9.04 -1.54 -5.62
N GLU A 88 -8.79 -2.59 -4.84
CA GLU A 88 -8.99 -2.58 -3.39
C GLU A 88 -8.05 -1.57 -2.70
N TYR A 89 -6.78 -1.56 -3.07
CA TYR A 89 -5.79 -0.62 -2.54
C TYR A 89 -6.19 0.83 -2.82
N LEU A 90 -6.57 1.15 -4.04
CA LEU A 90 -7.02 2.50 -4.42
C LEU A 90 -8.30 2.90 -3.66
N SER A 91 -9.26 1.99 -3.55
CA SER A 91 -10.49 2.24 -2.81
C SER A 91 -10.23 2.54 -1.34
N SER A 92 -9.35 1.75 -0.70
CA SER A 92 -8.94 1.96 0.68
C SER A 92 -8.23 3.30 0.87
N SER A 93 -7.31 3.64 -0.04
CA SER A 93 -6.58 4.92 -0.02
C SER A 93 -7.50 6.12 -0.18
N PHE A 94 -8.48 6.06 -1.09
CA PHE A 94 -9.47 7.12 -1.25
C PHE A 94 -10.40 7.26 -0.05
N ASN A 95 -10.76 6.16 0.60
CA ASN A 95 -11.57 6.19 1.82
C ASN A 95 -10.80 6.83 2.98
N PHE A 96 -9.51 6.50 3.12
CA PHE A 96 -8.63 7.16 4.08
C PHE A 96 -8.56 8.68 3.81
N PHE A 97 -8.27 9.07 2.57
CA PHE A 97 -8.16 10.47 2.20
C PHE A 97 -9.45 11.25 2.49
N ARG A 98 -10.61 10.71 2.15
CA ARG A 98 -11.91 11.35 2.42
C ARG A 98 -12.16 11.56 3.91
N ARG A 99 -11.86 10.56 4.74
CA ARG A 99 -12.01 10.66 6.21
C ARG A 99 -11.01 11.64 6.80
N ALA A 100 -9.75 11.57 6.41
CA ALA A 100 -8.72 12.49 6.85
C ALA A 100 -9.06 13.93 6.48
N LYS A 101 -9.49 14.17 5.24
CA LYS A 101 -9.94 15.48 4.77
C LYS A 101 -11.10 16.03 5.61
N ALA A 102 -12.10 15.22 5.90
CA ALA A 102 -13.24 15.62 6.71
C ALA A 102 -12.82 16.07 8.12
N GLN A 103 -11.95 15.31 8.77
CA GLN A 103 -11.42 15.65 10.09
C GLN A 103 -10.55 16.92 10.08
N CYS A 104 -9.69 17.06 9.07
CA CYS A 104 -8.87 18.25 8.90
C CYS A 104 -9.73 19.51 8.70
N LEU A 105 -10.75 19.43 7.87
CA LEU A 105 -11.68 20.55 7.64
C LEU A 105 -12.45 20.94 8.90
N GLU A 106 -12.86 19.99 9.71
CA GLU A 106 -13.51 20.24 10.99
C GLU A 106 -12.58 21.00 11.95
N SER A 107 -11.33 20.54 12.07
CA SER A 107 -10.29 21.18 12.87
C SER A 107 -9.99 22.62 12.40
N LEU A 108 -9.87 22.81 11.09
CA LEU A 108 -9.63 24.15 10.50
C LEU A 108 -10.80 25.11 10.74
N ARG A 109 -12.04 24.62 10.65
CA ARG A 109 -13.23 25.42 10.98
C ARG A 109 -13.24 25.81 12.45
N TYR A 110 -12.87 24.89 13.35
CA TYR A 110 -12.76 25.17 14.77
C TYR A 110 -11.72 26.25 15.08
N ALA A 111 -10.53 26.16 14.46
CA ALA A 111 -9.49 27.17 14.58
C ALA A 111 -9.96 28.54 14.08
N ARG A 112 -10.62 28.55 12.93
CA ARG A 112 -11.11 29.77 12.30
C ARG A 112 -12.21 30.46 13.12
N ALA A 113 -13.11 29.69 13.73
CA ALA A 113 -14.14 30.24 14.63
C ALA A 113 -13.56 30.94 15.87
N ARG A 114 -12.30 30.64 16.23
CA ARG A 114 -11.54 31.25 17.31
C ARG A 114 -10.57 32.35 16.86
N ASN A 115 -10.59 32.68 15.57
CA ASN A 115 -9.64 33.62 14.96
C ASN A 115 -8.16 33.15 15.07
N TRP A 116 -7.91 31.86 15.12
CA TRP A 116 -6.57 31.30 15.04
C TRP A 116 -6.12 31.28 13.58
N ASN A 117 -5.15 32.10 13.25
CA ASN A 117 -4.65 32.23 11.88
C ASN A 117 -3.36 31.47 11.64
N ARG A 118 -2.77 30.87 12.69
CA ARG A 118 -1.54 30.10 12.66
C ARG A 118 -1.73 28.81 13.45
N LEU A 119 -1.34 27.68 12.84
CA LEU A 119 -1.38 26.37 13.47
C LEU A 119 -0.04 25.67 13.29
N CYS A 120 0.40 24.97 14.33
CA CYS A 120 1.61 24.15 14.28
C CYS A 120 1.24 22.69 14.03
N LEU A 121 1.87 22.07 13.01
CA LEU A 121 1.81 20.62 12.79
C LEU A 121 3.06 20.00 13.39
N VAL A 122 2.87 18.99 14.24
CA VAL A 122 3.96 18.25 14.86
C VAL A 122 3.98 16.84 14.34
N GLY A 123 5.09 16.45 13.71
CA GLY A 123 5.29 15.14 13.12
C GLY A 123 5.19 15.14 11.60
N VAL A 124 5.63 14.02 11.00
CA VAL A 124 5.58 13.77 9.56
C VAL A 124 4.75 12.52 9.32
N SER A 125 3.66 12.67 8.59
CA SER A 125 2.74 11.57 8.27
C SER A 125 1.86 11.93 7.08
N ASP A 126 1.23 10.94 6.46
CA ASP A 126 0.25 11.15 5.38
C ASP A 126 -0.89 12.09 5.84
N LEU A 127 -1.28 12.00 7.11
CA LEU A 127 -2.29 12.87 7.69
C LEU A 127 -1.83 14.34 7.73
N ALA A 128 -0.55 14.59 8.03
CA ALA A 128 0.03 15.93 8.01
C ALA A 128 0.03 16.50 6.59
N GLU A 129 0.31 15.71 5.57
CA GLU A 129 0.25 16.12 4.17
C GLU A 129 -1.20 16.49 3.76
N VAL A 130 -2.17 15.66 4.13
CA VAL A 130 -3.59 15.95 3.88
C VAL A 130 -4.00 17.26 4.58
N TYR A 131 -3.52 17.46 5.82
CA TYR A 131 -3.80 18.68 6.57
C TYR A 131 -3.20 19.93 5.89
N ALA A 132 -1.97 19.84 5.42
CA ALA A 132 -1.29 20.89 4.67
C ALA A 132 -2.07 21.27 3.41
N LEU A 133 -2.52 20.29 2.64
CA LEU A 133 -3.35 20.52 1.45
C LEU A 133 -4.67 21.21 1.78
N CYS A 134 -5.36 20.78 2.84
CA CYS A 134 -6.62 21.37 3.27
C CYS A 134 -6.47 22.83 3.78
N SER A 135 -5.32 23.17 4.37
CA SER A 135 -5.07 24.51 4.91
C SER A 135 -4.94 25.58 3.84
N LEU A 136 -4.54 25.21 2.62
CA LEU A 136 -4.35 26.16 1.51
C LEU A 136 -5.64 26.92 1.17
N ASP A 137 -6.79 26.27 1.24
CA ASP A 137 -8.09 26.86 0.94
C ASP A 137 -8.66 27.71 2.10
N HIS A 138 -8.08 27.59 3.30
CA HIS A 138 -8.63 28.18 4.52
C HIS A 138 -7.88 29.40 5.04
N LYS A 139 -6.81 29.84 4.35
CA LYS A 139 -5.98 30.98 4.74
C LYS A 139 -5.44 30.88 6.19
N ILE A 140 -5.09 29.68 6.61
CA ILE A 140 -4.43 29.40 7.88
C ILE A 140 -2.98 29.08 7.57
N GLU A 141 -2.06 29.78 8.22
CA GLU A 141 -0.63 29.52 8.11
C GLU A 141 -0.25 28.31 8.95
N LEU A 142 0.41 27.35 8.33
CA LEU A 142 1.02 26.22 9.03
C LEU A 142 2.49 26.52 9.34
N VAL A 143 2.86 26.29 10.56
CA VAL A 143 4.22 26.51 11.08
C VAL A 143 4.77 25.26 11.75
#